data_053697e366f039fd9df27ff3f8d1707a
#
_entry.id   053697e366f039fd9df27ff3f8d1707a
#
_cell.length_a   1.000
_cell.length_b   1.000
_cell.length_c   1.000
_cell.angle_alpha   90.00
_cell.angle_beta   90.00
_cell.angle_gamma   90.00
#
_symmetry.space_group_name_H-M   'P 1'
#
loop_
_entity.id
_entity.type
_entity.pdbx_description
1 polymer ?
#
loop_
_entity_poly.entity_id
_entity_poly.type
_entity_poly.pdbx_seq_one_letter_code
_entity_poly.pdbx_strand_id
1 'polypeptide(L)'
;EKFLATLKEIVARFINGLSSLRSPLETLKVLLFSIAIWTCETGLYWGVMRAMGLDLSFLSLMLLNGVINLVLLVPAAPGGLGTFDAACKAMLVLFGVAAEQALGYTLILRVALWVPITVLGAIYFVKEGFSLKTDVGSLKEQYTPVGVPPTGIPEKNEINSKDHENHE
;
A
#
# COMPACT_ATOMS: atom_id res chain seq x y z
N GLU A 1 29.46 11.95 -1.40
CA GLU A 1 28.84 13.23 -1.82
C GLU A 1 27.45 13.03 -2.42
N LYS A 2 27.20 11.99 -3.23
CA LYS A 2 25.86 11.70 -3.82
C LYS A 2 24.81 11.42 -2.75
N PHE A 3 25.13 10.68 -1.68
CA PHE A 3 24.23 10.38 -0.58
C PHE A 3 23.77 11.64 0.17
N LEU A 4 24.69 12.57 0.43
CA LEU A 4 24.37 13.84 1.09
C LEU A 4 23.51 14.75 0.19
N ALA A 5 23.71 14.73 -1.12
CA ALA A 5 22.88 15.46 -2.06
C ALA A 5 21.45 14.90 -2.11
N THR A 6 21.31 13.57 -2.17
CA THR A 6 20.00 12.91 -2.12
C THR A 6 19.27 13.18 -0.79
N LEU A 7 19.99 13.14 0.32
CA LEU A 7 19.41 13.43 1.64
C LEU A 7 18.91 14.88 1.73
N LYS A 8 19.70 15.84 1.23
CA LYS A 8 19.31 17.25 1.15
C LYS A 8 18.05 17.45 0.29
N GLU A 9 17.97 16.75 -0.83
CA GLU A 9 16.81 16.83 -1.71
C GLU A 9 15.55 16.25 -1.07
N ILE A 10 15.65 15.10 -0.37
CA ILE A 10 14.55 14.51 0.37
C ILE A 10 14.07 15.45 1.49
N VAL A 11 15.01 16.02 2.26
CA VAL A 11 14.69 16.98 3.33
C VAL A 11 14.04 18.24 2.76
N ALA A 12 14.55 18.77 1.65
CA ALA A 12 13.97 19.96 1.01
C ALA A 12 12.55 19.68 0.49
N ARG A 13 12.30 18.53 -0.12
CA ARG A 13 10.96 18.11 -0.55
C ARG A 13 10.01 17.93 0.63
N PHE A 14 10.50 17.36 1.73
CA PHE A 14 9.73 17.22 2.98
C PHE A 14 9.36 18.57 3.58
N ILE A 15 10.31 19.52 3.68
CA ILE A 15 10.06 20.87 4.18
C ILE A 15 9.08 21.62 3.27
N ASN A 16 9.20 21.46 1.95
CA ASN A 16 8.27 22.06 1.00
C ASN A 16 6.87 21.43 1.10
N GLY A 17 6.76 20.13 1.37
CA GLY A 17 5.49 19.48 1.69
C GLY A 17 4.83 20.02 2.95
N LEU A 18 5.63 20.34 3.98
CA LEU A 18 5.17 20.99 5.21
C LEU A 18 4.73 22.45 5.00
N SER A 19 5.03 23.06 3.86
CA SER A 19 4.61 24.42 3.55
C SER A 19 3.07 24.58 3.49
N SER A 20 2.34 23.49 3.24
CA SER A 20 0.89 23.45 3.34
C SER A 20 0.37 23.66 4.77
N LEU A 21 1.21 23.42 5.78
CA LEU A 21 0.88 23.61 7.19
C LEU A 21 1.14 25.05 7.69
N ARG A 22 1.46 25.99 6.78
CA ARG A 22 1.70 27.40 7.16
C ARG A 22 0.42 28.15 7.56
N SER A 23 -0.74 27.65 7.13
CA SER A 23 -2.02 28.21 7.57
C SER A 23 -2.47 27.51 8.86
N PRO A 24 -2.74 28.24 9.95
CA PRO A 24 -3.22 27.65 11.20
C PRO A 24 -4.55 26.90 11.00
N LEU A 25 -5.36 27.35 10.06
CA LEU A 25 -6.62 26.70 9.71
C LEU A 25 -6.42 25.33 9.03
N GLU A 26 -5.46 25.23 8.12
CA GLU A 26 -5.13 23.95 7.48
C GLU A 26 -4.52 22.95 8.46
N THR A 27 -3.64 23.44 9.35
CA THR A 27 -3.08 22.63 10.44
C THR A 27 -4.17 22.11 11.36
N LEU A 28 -5.14 22.95 11.72
CA LEU A 28 -6.29 22.53 12.55
C LEU A 28 -7.15 21.48 11.85
N LYS A 29 -7.43 21.63 10.56
CA LYS A 29 -8.15 20.63 9.78
C LYS A 29 -7.42 19.27 9.79
N VAL A 30 -6.12 19.26 9.50
CA VAL A 30 -5.30 18.04 9.52
C VAL A 30 -5.34 17.39 10.90
N LEU A 31 -5.20 18.17 11.98
CA LEU A 31 -5.27 17.67 13.35
C LEU A 31 -6.64 17.04 13.65
N LEU A 32 -7.73 17.72 13.32
CA LEU A 32 -9.09 17.21 13.54
C LEU A 32 -9.35 15.90 12.75
N PHE A 33 -8.95 15.85 11.47
CA PHE A 33 -9.05 14.63 10.68
C PHE A 33 -8.20 13.51 11.25
N SER A 34 -6.98 13.79 11.72
CA SER A 34 -6.12 12.80 12.36
C SER A 34 -6.78 12.23 13.62
N ILE A 35 -7.30 13.08 14.49
CA ILE A 35 -8.02 12.63 15.69
C ILE A 35 -9.23 11.79 15.32
N ALA A 36 -10.02 12.19 14.31
CA ALA A 36 -11.17 11.43 13.84
C ALA A 36 -10.77 10.03 13.32
N ILE A 37 -9.71 9.96 12.52
CA ILE A 37 -9.21 8.67 11.98
C ILE A 37 -8.76 7.76 13.12
N TRP A 38 -7.93 8.25 14.04
CA TRP A 38 -7.43 7.45 15.17
C TRP A 38 -8.57 6.99 16.11
N THR A 39 -9.56 7.85 16.34
CA THR A 39 -10.74 7.50 17.14
C THR A 39 -11.59 6.43 16.43
N CYS A 40 -11.80 6.56 15.14
CA CYS A 40 -12.56 5.62 14.34
C CYS A 40 -11.89 4.23 14.29
N GLU A 41 -10.57 4.22 14.09
CA GLU A 41 -9.77 2.99 14.12
C GLU A 41 -9.81 2.33 15.50
N THR A 42 -9.58 3.09 16.57
CA THR A 42 -9.70 2.57 17.94
C THR A 42 -11.15 2.09 18.25
N GLY A 43 -12.15 2.73 17.65
CA GLY A 43 -13.53 2.30 17.71
C GLY A 43 -13.76 0.90 17.16
N LEU A 44 -13.05 0.55 16.07
CA LEU A 44 -13.07 -0.82 15.53
C LEU A 44 -12.48 -1.82 16.53
N TYR A 45 -11.34 -1.49 17.15
CA TYR A 45 -10.73 -2.31 18.20
C TYR A 45 -11.71 -2.52 19.37
N TRP A 46 -12.39 -1.46 19.77
CA TRP A 46 -13.41 -1.51 20.81
C TRP A 46 -14.60 -2.38 20.41
N GLY A 47 -15.07 -2.29 19.17
CA GLY A 47 -16.16 -3.12 18.65
C GLY A 47 -15.82 -4.62 18.71
N VAL A 48 -14.62 -5.00 18.25
CA VAL A 48 -14.13 -6.38 18.32
C VAL A 48 -14.02 -6.86 19.78
N MET A 49 -13.51 -6.01 20.66
CA MET A 49 -13.39 -6.29 22.09
C MET A 49 -14.76 -6.61 22.71
N ARG A 50 -15.76 -5.77 22.42
CA ARG A 50 -17.14 -5.98 22.90
C ARG A 50 -17.78 -7.24 22.34
N ALA A 51 -17.55 -7.54 21.06
CA ALA A 51 -18.06 -8.75 20.42
C ALA A 51 -17.50 -10.03 21.06
N MET A 52 -16.29 -9.96 21.62
CA MET A 52 -15.66 -11.09 22.31
C MET A 52 -15.95 -11.13 23.82
N GLY A 53 -16.75 -10.22 24.36
CA GLY A 53 -17.06 -10.15 25.78
C GLY A 53 -15.87 -9.74 26.66
N LEU A 54 -14.85 -9.11 26.07
CA LEU A 54 -13.71 -8.55 26.80
C LEU A 54 -14.07 -7.15 27.33
N ASP A 55 -13.43 -6.76 28.43
CA ASP A 55 -13.66 -5.45 29.06
C ASP A 55 -12.34 -4.73 29.30
N LEU A 56 -11.93 -3.93 28.31
CA LEU A 56 -10.77 -3.05 28.40
C LEU A 56 -11.22 -1.60 28.24
N SER A 57 -10.48 -0.69 28.87
CA SER A 57 -10.76 0.73 28.70
C SER A 57 -10.47 1.19 27.27
N PHE A 58 -11.21 2.19 26.79
CA PHE A 58 -10.95 2.79 25.48
C PHE A 58 -9.53 3.33 25.36
N LEU A 59 -8.98 3.86 26.45
CA LEU A 59 -7.61 4.36 26.51
C LEU A 59 -6.58 3.23 26.34
N SER A 60 -6.83 2.04 26.93
CA SER A 60 -5.99 0.86 26.72
C SER A 60 -5.97 0.42 25.27
N LEU A 61 -7.13 0.46 24.59
CA LEU A 61 -7.23 0.14 23.17
C LEU A 61 -6.55 1.19 22.28
N MET A 62 -6.62 2.46 22.66
CA MET A 62 -5.91 3.53 21.97
C MET A 62 -4.39 3.36 22.11
N LEU A 63 -3.92 2.96 23.29
CA LEU A 63 -2.51 2.61 23.50
C LEU A 63 -2.11 1.38 22.68
N LEU A 64 -2.95 0.34 22.68
CA LEU A 64 -2.75 -0.87 21.85
C LEU A 64 -2.59 -0.48 20.37
N ASN A 65 -3.51 0.32 19.82
CA ASN A 65 -3.46 0.80 18.45
C ASN A 65 -2.16 1.58 18.18
N GLY A 66 -1.78 2.50 19.06
CA GLY A 66 -0.55 3.26 18.93
C GLY A 66 0.70 2.39 18.91
N VAL A 67 0.81 1.42 19.82
CA VAL A 67 1.95 0.48 19.88
C VAL A 67 2.03 -0.38 18.62
N ILE A 68 0.90 -0.90 18.16
CA ILE A 68 0.84 -1.70 16.92
C ILE A 68 1.35 -0.88 15.73
N ASN A 69 0.88 0.36 15.59
CA ASN A 69 1.32 1.24 14.51
C ASN A 69 2.84 1.53 14.58
N LEU A 70 3.39 1.72 15.77
CA LEU A 70 4.85 1.88 15.95
C LEU A 70 5.64 0.61 15.58
N VAL A 71 5.15 -0.57 15.96
CA VAL A 71 5.79 -1.84 15.61
C VAL A 71 5.75 -2.08 14.09
N LEU A 72 4.66 -1.70 13.43
CA LEU A 72 4.53 -1.84 11.98
C LEU A 72 5.41 -0.87 11.16
N LEU A 73 6.01 0.15 11.79
CA LEU A 73 7.04 0.97 11.13
C LEU A 73 8.30 0.17 10.78
N VAL A 74 8.55 -0.93 11.49
CA VAL A 74 9.66 -1.84 11.16
C VAL A 74 9.20 -2.82 10.08
N PRO A 75 9.73 -2.72 8.83
CA PRO A 75 9.30 -3.57 7.73
C PRO A 75 9.87 -5.00 7.89
N ALA A 76 9.29 -5.78 8.81
CA ALA A 76 9.77 -7.15 9.09
C ALA A 76 9.15 -8.19 8.14
N ALA A 77 7.89 -8.00 7.73
CA ALA A 77 7.21 -8.91 6.81
C ALA A 77 6.14 -8.17 5.99
N PRO A 78 5.83 -8.63 4.77
CA PRO A 78 4.76 -8.07 3.96
C PRO A 78 3.42 -8.09 4.71
N GLY A 79 2.73 -6.95 4.79
CA GLY A 79 1.45 -6.84 5.49
C GLY A 79 1.53 -7.00 7.01
N GLY A 80 2.73 -6.89 7.61
CA GLY A 80 2.91 -7.02 9.06
C GLY A 80 2.57 -8.41 9.61
N LEU A 81 2.63 -9.46 8.76
CA LEU A 81 2.38 -10.83 9.19
C LEU A 81 3.34 -11.23 10.31
N GLY A 82 2.80 -11.71 11.42
CA GLY A 82 3.56 -12.08 12.61
C GLY A 82 3.90 -10.90 13.53
N THR A 83 4.38 -9.77 13.00
CA THR A 83 4.73 -8.59 13.83
C THR A 83 3.49 -7.94 14.44
N PHE A 84 2.43 -7.74 13.66
CA PHE A 84 1.13 -7.29 14.16
C PHE A 84 0.59 -8.25 15.22
N ASP A 85 0.59 -9.55 14.91
CA ASP A 85 -0.01 -10.58 15.79
C ASP A 85 0.75 -10.69 17.11
N ALA A 86 2.08 -10.69 17.06
CA ALA A 86 2.91 -10.75 18.24
C ALA A 86 2.73 -9.50 19.12
N ALA A 87 2.74 -8.31 18.54
CA ALA A 87 2.56 -7.06 19.27
C ALA A 87 1.17 -6.97 19.90
N CYS A 88 0.12 -7.27 19.12
CA CYS A 88 -1.25 -7.22 19.60
C CYS A 88 -1.47 -8.20 20.76
N LYS A 89 -1.09 -9.47 20.58
CA LYS A 89 -1.18 -10.49 21.63
C LYS A 89 -0.40 -10.10 22.87
N ALA A 90 0.86 -9.67 22.73
CA ALA A 90 1.70 -9.29 23.86
C ALA A 90 1.08 -8.14 24.68
N MET A 91 0.59 -7.10 24.01
CA MET A 91 -0.06 -5.96 24.67
C MET A 91 -1.36 -6.37 25.39
N LEU A 92 -2.18 -7.22 24.80
CA LEU A 92 -3.42 -7.70 25.43
C LEU A 92 -3.11 -8.52 26.67
N VAL A 93 -2.08 -9.39 26.63
CA VAL A 93 -1.66 -10.15 27.81
C VAL A 93 -1.13 -9.21 28.89
N LEU A 94 -0.41 -8.14 28.55
CA LEU A 94 0.00 -7.12 29.52
C LEU A 94 -1.18 -6.40 30.15
N PHE A 95 -2.31 -6.25 29.41
CA PHE A 95 -3.55 -5.69 29.97
C PHE A 95 -4.38 -6.72 30.77
N GLY A 96 -3.86 -7.93 30.99
CA GLY A 96 -4.51 -8.95 31.79
C GLY A 96 -5.47 -9.87 31.03
N VAL A 97 -5.50 -9.82 29.69
CA VAL A 97 -6.30 -10.74 28.88
C VAL A 97 -5.59 -12.08 28.78
N ALA A 98 -6.35 -13.18 28.95
CA ALA A 98 -5.80 -14.53 28.80
C ALA A 98 -5.21 -14.74 27.40
N ALA A 99 -4.06 -15.44 27.32
CA ALA A 99 -3.29 -15.59 26.08
C ALA A 99 -4.09 -16.21 24.92
N GLU A 100 -5.04 -17.09 25.21
CA GLU A 100 -5.92 -17.71 24.22
C GLU A 100 -6.94 -16.69 23.67
N GLN A 101 -7.55 -15.89 24.54
CA GLN A 101 -8.47 -14.83 24.17
C GLN A 101 -7.76 -13.72 23.42
N ALA A 102 -6.53 -13.36 23.83
CA ALA A 102 -5.70 -12.39 23.14
C ALA A 102 -5.36 -12.82 21.70
N LEU A 103 -5.10 -14.11 21.49
CA LEU A 103 -4.88 -14.65 20.15
C LEU A 103 -6.14 -14.58 19.30
N GLY A 104 -7.29 -15.03 19.84
CA GLY A 104 -8.59 -14.96 19.17
C GLY A 104 -8.94 -13.53 18.78
N TYR A 105 -8.79 -12.60 19.72
CA TYR A 105 -8.99 -11.16 19.46
C TYR A 105 -8.13 -10.65 18.32
N THR A 106 -6.84 -10.98 18.33
CA THR A 106 -5.88 -10.54 17.31
C THR A 106 -6.28 -11.02 15.91
N LEU A 107 -6.71 -12.26 15.78
CA LEU A 107 -7.14 -12.83 14.50
C LEU A 107 -8.43 -12.17 14.00
N ILE A 108 -9.43 -11.98 14.87
CA ILE A 108 -10.68 -11.31 14.50
C ILE A 108 -10.42 -9.84 14.13
N LEU A 109 -9.60 -9.14 14.90
CA LEU A 109 -9.22 -7.76 14.62
C LEU A 109 -8.52 -7.63 13.27
N ARG A 110 -7.62 -8.55 12.94
CA ARG A 110 -6.96 -8.58 11.64
C ARG A 110 -7.97 -8.71 10.50
N VAL A 111 -8.91 -9.64 10.61
CA VAL A 111 -9.98 -9.80 9.61
C VAL A 111 -10.82 -8.53 9.51
N ALA A 112 -11.20 -7.95 10.64
CA ALA A 112 -12.00 -6.72 10.69
C ALA A 112 -11.30 -5.51 10.07
N LEU A 113 -9.97 -5.42 10.17
CA LEU A 113 -9.18 -4.37 9.54
C LEU A 113 -8.99 -4.59 8.04
N TRP A 114 -8.71 -5.82 7.62
CA TRP A 114 -8.32 -6.12 6.24
C TRP A 114 -9.50 -6.30 5.30
N VAL A 115 -10.57 -6.92 5.75
CA VAL A 115 -11.72 -7.25 4.88
C VAL A 115 -12.36 -6.00 4.28
N PRO A 116 -12.70 -4.94 5.03
CA PRO A 116 -13.33 -3.76 4.45
C PRO A 116 -12.45 -3.08 3.40
N ILE A 117 -11.16 -2.94 3.69
CA ILE A 117 -10.19 -2.29 2.78
C ILE A 117 -10.01 -3.12 1.51
N THR A 118 -9.87 -4.45 1.66
CA THR A 118 -9.71 -5.36 0.52
C THR A 118 -10.95 -5.37 -0.37
N VAL A 119 -12.14 -5.40 0.22
CA VAL A 119 -13.41 -5.38 -0.52
C VAL A 119 -13.57 -4.06 -1.28
N LEU A 120 -13.32 -2.93 -0.62
CA LEU A 120 -13.37 -1.62 -1.27
C LEU A 120 -12.33 -1.53 -2.40
N GLY A 121 -11.10 -1.97 -2.15
CA GLY A 121 -10.05 -2.00 -3.16
C GLY A 121 -10.42 -2.87 -4.36
N ALA A 122 -11.00 -4.05 -4.12
CA ALA A 122 -11.48 -4.93 -5.18
C ALA A 122 -12.61 -4.29 -6.01
N ILE A 123 -13.57 -3.63 -5.34
CA ILE A 123 -14.66 -2.92 -6.03
C ILE A 123 -14.11 -1.81 -6.93
N TYR A 124 -13.18 -1.00 -6.42
CA TYR A 124 -12.56 0.05 -7.23
C TYR A 124 -11.71 -0.52 -8.35
N PHE A 125 -10.94 -1.58 -8.09
CA PHE A 125 -10.15 -2.25 -9.12
C PHE A 125 -11.01 -2.77 -10.26
N VAL A 126 -12.15 -3.39 -9.95
CA VAL A 126 -13.09 -3.88 -10.97
C VAL A 126 -13.73 -2.72 -11.75
N LYS A 127 -14.06 -1.61 -11.07
CA LYS A 127 -14.66 -0.43 -11.72
C LYS A 127 -13.68 0.31 -12.62
N GLU A 128 -12.44 0.45 -12.23
CA GLU A 128 -11.42 1.23 -12.95
C GLU A 128 -10.47 0.35 -13.77
N GLY A 129 -10.24 -0.89 -13.37
CA GLY A 129 -9.28 -1.81 -14.01
C GLY A 129 -9.64 -2.22 -15.45
N PHE A 130 -10.89 -2.06 -15.88
CA PHE A 130 -11.26 -2.21 -17.30
C PHE A 130 -10.79 -1.05 -18.17
N SER A 131 -10.45 0.11 -17.58
CA SER A 131 -9.97 1.28 -18.35
C SER A 131 -8.50 1.18 -18.77
N LEU A 132 -7.69 0.35 -18.10
CA LEU A 132 -6.26 0.19 -18.42
C LEU A 132 -6.01 -0.55 -19.75
N LYS A 133 -7.01 -1.23 -20.30
CA LYS A 133 -6.88 -1.97 -21.56
C LYS A 133 -6.82 -1.03 -22.78
N THR A 134 -7.31 0.20 -22.64
CA THR A 134 -7.33 1.19 -23.74
C THR A 134 -6.02 1.98 -23.83
N ASP A 135 -5.29 2.11 -22.72
CA ASP A 135 -4.10 2.97 -22.67
C ASP A 135 -2.80 2.26 -23.09
N VAL A 136 -2.75 0.92 -22.98
CA VAL A 136 -1.58 0.15 -23.44
C VAL A 136 -1.46 0.16 -24.97
N GLY A 137 -2.56 0.36 -25.69
CA GLY A 137 -2.58 0.54 -27.15
C GLY A 137 -1.92 1.83 -27.57
N SER A 138 -2.21 2.92 -26.87
CA SER A 138 -1.68 4.26 -27.15
C SER A 138 -0.19 4.38 -26.80
N LEU A 139 0.28 3.67 -25.75
CA LEU A 139 1.68 3.65 -25.39
C LEU A 139 2.55 2.86 -26.39
N LYS A 140 2.01 1.85 -27.06
CA LYS A 140 2.70 1.15 -28.16
C LYS A 140 2.87 2.02 -29.41
N GLU A 141 1.92 2.90 -29.67
CA GLU A 141 1.98 3.81 -30.80
C GLU A 141 2.95 4.99 -30.56
N GLN A 142 3.16 5.36 -29.30
CA GLN A 142 4.07 6.44 -28.91
C GLN A 142 5.53 5.97 -28.74
N TYR A 143 5.76 4.66 -28.63
CA TYR A 143 7.09 4.07 -28.58
C TYR A 143 7.52 3.60 -29.98
N THR A 144 7.62 4.50 -30.90
CA THR A 144 8.44 4.30 -32.11
C THR A 144 9.88 4.60 -31.69
N PRO A 145 10.81 3.63 -31.68
CA PRO A 145 12.20 3.91 -31.35
C PRO A 145 12.73 4.86 -32.42
N VAL A 146 12.96 6.11 -32.06
CA VAL A 146 13.64 7.07 -32.90
C VAL A 146 15.08 6.56 -33.07
N GLY A 147 15.42 6.07 -34.28
CA GLY A 147 16.79 5.86 -34.68
C GLY A 147 17.24 4.40 -34.91
N VAL A 148 16.36 3.43 -35.11
CA VAL A 148 16.76 2.16 -35.71
C VAL A 148 16.40 2.23 -37.19
N PRO A 149 17.39 2.33 -38.14
CA PRO A 149 17.10 2.18 -39.54
C PRO A 149 16.50 0.77 -39.75
N PRO A 150 15.57 0.59 -40.70
CA PRO A 150 15.03 -0.73 -40.98
C PRO A 150 16.21 -1.63 -41.40
N THR A 151 16.64 -2.50 -40.50
CA THR A 151 17.48 -3.63 -40.86
C THR A 151 16.68 -4.45 -41.84
N GLY A 152 16.99 -4.28 -43.12
CA GLY A 152 16.41 -5.05 -44.19
C GLY A 152 16.65 -6.54 -43.94
N ILE A 153 15.69 -7.19 -43.34
CA ILE A 153 15.54 -8.63 -43.46
C ILE A 153 14.83 -8.81 -44.83
N PRO A 154 15.51 -9.33 -45.83
CA PRO A 154 14.86 -9.54 -47.13
C PRO A 154 13.66 -10.48 -46.93
N GLU A 155 12.53 -10.04 -47.40
CA GLU A 155 11.29 -10.81 -47.39
C GLU A 155 11.52 -12.14 -48.12
N LYS A 156 11.13 -13.22 -47.52
CA LYS A 156 11.35 -14.61 -47.92
C LYS A 156 10.89 -14.94 -49.34
N ASN A 157 10.31 -13.99 -50.05
CA ASN A 157 9.82 -14.12 -51.40
C ASN A 157 10.85 -13.80 -52.53
N GLU A 158 11.99 -13.15 -52.19
CA GLU A 158 13.02 -12.86 -53.21
C GLU A 158 14.05 -13.97 -53.38
N ILE A 159 14.08 -14.96 -52.48
CA ILE A 159 15.05 -16.08 -52.55
C ILE A 159 14.64 -17.10 -53.59
N ASN A 160 13.34 -17.16 -53.94
CA ASN A 160 12.83 -18.21 -54.84
C ASN A 160 12.83 -17.82 -56.33
N SER A 161 13.18 -16.58 -56.67
CA SER A 161 13.21 -16.14 -58.10
C SER A 161 14.61 -16.19 -58.74
N LYS A 162 15.67 -16.37 -57.94
CA LYS A 162 17.05 -16.43 -58.47
C LYS A 162 17.57 -17.84 -58.78
N ASP A 163 16.86 -18.87 -58.32
CA ASP A 163 17.29 -20.25 -58.54
C ASP A 163 16.77 -20.83 -59.87
N HIS A 164 15.96 -20.09 -60.64
CA HIS A 164 15.43 -20.51 -61.94
C HIS A 164 16.13 -19.88 -63.15
N GLU A 165 17.13 -19.00 -62.94
CA GLU A 165 17.80 -18.30 -64.07
C GLU A 165 19.22 -18.79 -64.39
N ASN A 166 19.68 -19.87 -63.77
CA ASN A 166 21.04 -20.42 -64.01
C ASN A 166 21.06 -21.84 -64.61
N HIS A 167 19.97 -22.31 -65.27
CA HIS A 167 19.98 -23.53 -66.01
C HIS A 167 19.28 -23.36 -67.38
N GLU A 168 19.92 -22.54 -68.27
CA GLU A 168 19.88 -22.67 -69.73
C GLU A 168 21.22 -22.29 -70.36
#